data_ea12630fbea9f7b5c878716a6517535a
#
_entry.id   ea12630fbea9f7b5c878716a6517535a
#
_cell.length_a   1.000
_cell.length_b   1.000
_cell.length_c   1.000
_cell.angle_alpha   90.00
_cell.angle_beta   90.00
_cell.angle_gamma   90.00
#
_symmetry.space_group_name_H-M   'P 1'
#
loop_
_entity.id
_entity.type
_entity.pdbx_description
1 polymer ?
#
loop_
_entity_poly.entity_id
_entity_poly.type
_entity_poly.pdbx_seq_one_letter_code
_entity_poly.pdbx_strand_id
1 'polypeptide(L)'
;EDHIGGIPYLMKEINAPLYATKLTVGLIKNKLKEHGLSNQVRMTEVKPGDVIKAGCMSVEFIRVNHSIPDACAVHTPAGIIVQTGDFKVDYTPIEGGVIDLGRFGELGKEGVLALLPDSTNVEMPGSTPSERTVGESFNKLFQMAGDRRIIIATFASNIHRIQQIIDYAA
;
A
#
# COMPACT_ATOMS: atom_id res chain seq x y z
N GLU A 1 5.37 -5.35 5.88
CA GLU A 1 6.57 -6.17 6.21
C GLU A 1 6.91 -7.10 5.07
N ASP A 2 5.97 -7.87 4.59
CA ASP A 2 6.10 -8.84 3.51
C ASP A 2 6.48 -8.23 2.15
N HIS A 3 6.18 -6.94 1.91
CA HIS A 3 6.54 -6.24 0.68
C HIS A 3 7.90 -5.51 0.76
N ILE A 4 8.36 -5.12 1.93
CA ILE A 4 9.57 -4.32 2.10
C ILE A 4 10.67 -4.99 2.94
N GLY A 5 10.37 -6.09 3.62
CA GLY A 5 11.30 -6.76 4.53
C GLY A 5 12.55 -7.31 3.85
N GLY A 6 12.46 -7.69 2.58
CA GLY A 6 13.58 -8.17 1.78
C GLY A 6 14.50 -7.08 1.22
N ILE A 7 14.07 -5.81 1.21
CA ILE A 7 14.82 -4.71 0.59
C ILE A 7 16.25 -4.58 1.12
N PRO A 8 16.53 -4.60 2.43
CA PRO A 8 17.89 -4.46 2.92
C PRO A 8 18.84 -5.55 2.43
N TYR A 9 18.33 -6.77 2.27
CA TYR A 9 19.13 -7.89 1.76
C TYR A 9 19.43 -7.72 0.28
N LEU A 10 18.41 -7.36 -0.52
CA LEU A 10 18.56 -7.11 -1.94
C LEU A 10 19.53 -5.95 -2.21
N MET A 11 19.46 -4.87 -1.43
CA MET A 11 20.33 -3.70 -1.61
C MET A 11 21.81 -3.94 -1.25
N LYS A 12 22.13 -5.03 -0.56
CA LYS A 12 23.52 -5.46 -0.37
C LYS A 12 24.11 -6.10 -1.63
N GLU A 13 23.25 -6.69 -2.46
CA GLU A 13 23.66 -7.42 -3.66
C GLU A 13 23.61 -6.54 -4.92
N ILE A 14 22.67 -5.59 -4.96
CA ILE A 14 22.47 -4.74 -6.13
C ILE A 14 22.42 -3.26 -5.75
N ASN A 15 22.93 -2.41 -6.62
CA ASN A 15 22.85 -0.95 -6.50
C ASN A 15 21.73 -0.43 -7.43
N ALA A 16 20.49 -0.50 -7.00
CA ALA A 16 19.34 -0.02 -7.75
C ALA A 16 18.63 1.14 -7.01
N PRO A 17 18.07 2.13 -7.72
CA PRO A 17 17.24 3.14 -7.09
C PRO A 17 15.91 2.55 -6.66
N LEU A 18 15.38 3.00 -5.52
CA LEU A 18 14.07 2.67 -5.03
C LEU A 18 13.09 3.82 -5.27
N TYR A 19 11.90 3.47 -5.69
CA TYR A 19 10.78 4.39 -5.88
C TYR A 19 9.62 3.90 -5.03
N ALA A 20 9.09 4.77 -4.19
CA ALA A 20 7.96 4.41 -3.33
C ALA A 20 7.22 5.68 -2.86
N THR A 21 6.00 5.54 -2.37
CA THR A 21 5.29 6.65 -1.77
C THR A 21 5.96 7.12 -0.48
N LYS A 22 5.62 8.32 -0.05
CA LYS A 22 6.23 9.00 1.10
C LYS A 22 6.23 8.14 2.37
N LEU A 23 5.09 7.51 2.68
CA LEU A 23 4.99 6.66 3.86
C LEU A 23 5.88 5.42 3.73
N THR A 24 5.82 4.74 2.59
CA THR A 24 6.63 3.56 2.30
C THR A 24 8.12 3.87 2.32
N VAL A 25 8.56 5.03 1.78
CA VAL A 25 9.94 5.51 1.90
C VAL A 25 10.34 5.66 3.37
N GLY A 26 9.48 6.22 4.21
CA GLY A 26 9.74 6.34 5.65
C GLY A 26 9.95 4.99 6.33
N LEU A 27 9.11 4.00 6.02
CA LEU A 27 9.23 2.64 6.56
C LEU A 27 10.51 1.95 6.07
N ILE A 28 10.84 2.07 4.76
CA ILE A 28 12.07 1.50 4.19
C ILE A 28 13.31 2.14 4.83
N LYS A 29 13.32 3.46 5.07
CA LYS A 29 14.44 4.15 5.75
C LYS A 29 14.74 3.55 7.11
N ASN A 30 13.71 3.25 7.91
CA ASN A 30 13.89 2.61 9.20
C ASN A 30 14.53 1.22 9.05
N LYS A 31 14.02 0.40 8.11
CA LYS A 31 14.59 -0.92 7.83
C LYS A 31 16.05 -0.85 7.35
N LEU A 32 16.37 0.05 6.45
CA LEU A 32 17.74 0.25 5.98
C LEU A 32 18.67 0.70 7.12
N LYS A 33 18.17 1.53 8.05
CA LYS A 33 18.93 1.95 9.23
C LYS A 33 19.27 0.77 10.14
N GLU A 34 18.32 -0.15 10.40
CA GLU A 34 18.53 -1.36 11.18
C GLU A 34 19.64 -2.25 10.58
N HIS A 35 19.81 -2.22 9.27
CA HIS A 35 20.80 -3.00 8.53
C HIS A 35 22.09 -2.24 8.19
N GLY A 36 22.28 -1.00 8.70
CA GLY A 36 23.48 -0.17 8.44
C GLY A 36 23.58 0.40 7.03
N LEU A 37 22.46 0.49 6.28
CA LEU A 37 22.41 0.93 4.89
C LEU A 37 21.82 2.34 4.69
N SER A 38 21.69 3.13 5.74
CA SER A 38 20.92 4.40 5.76
C SER A 38 21.25 5.38 4.62
N ASN A 39 22.52 5.43 4.17
CA ASN A 39 22.99 6.39 3.17
C ASN A 39 23.49 5.72 1.89
N GLN A 40 23.24 4.43 1.73
CA GLN A 40 23.77 3.66 0.60
C GLN A 40 22.76 3.45 -0.52
N VAL A 41 21.48 3.68 -0.23
CA VAL A 41 20.39 3.42 -1.15
C VAL A 41 19.75 4.74 -1.59
N ARG A 42 19.73 4.98 -2.90
CA ARG A 42 19.03 6.13 -3.47
C ARG A 42 17.52 5.86 -3.49
N MET A 43 16.75 6.69 -2.81
CA MET A 43 15.29 6.62 -2.78
C MET A 43 14.67 7.86 -3.37
N THR A 44 13.62 7.67 -4.15
CA THR A 44 12.82 8.74 -4.76
C THR A 44 11.37 8.57 -4.33
N GLU A 45 10.79 9.61 -3.76
CA GLU A 45 9.37 9.64 -3.46
C GLU A 45 8.56 9.83 -4.73
N VAL A 46 7.50 9.04 -4.86
CA VAL A 46 6.53 9.10 -5.95
C VAL A 46 5.11 9.18 -5.37
N LYS A 47 4.17 9.57 -6.21
CA LYS A 47 2.74 9.65 -5.87
C LYS A 47 1.91 9.02 -6.99
N PRO A 48 0.66 8.64 -6.72
CA PRO A 48 -0.25 8.18 -7.76
C PRO A 48 -0.35 9.16 -8.93
N GLY A 49 -0.22 8.66 -10.14
CA GLY A 49 -0.16 9.41 -11.40
C GLY A 49 1.28 9.70 -11.87
N ASP A 50 2.29 9.51 -11.04
CA ASP A 50 3.68 9.67 -11.49
C ASP A 50 4.08 8.53 -12.42
N VAL A 51 4.92 8.87 -13.41
CA VAL A 51 5.49 7.91 -14.34
C VAL A 51 7.01 8.04 -14.32
N ILE A 52 7.71 6.95 -14.07
CA ILE A 52 9.17 6.90 -14.10
C ILE A 52 9.68 6.09 -15.29
N LYS A 53 10.91 6.36 -15.70
CA LYS A 53 11.64 5.60 -16.72
C LYS A 53 12.65 4.67 -16.05
N ALA A 54 12.60 3.39 -16.38
CA ALA A 54 13.53 2.37 -15.93
C ALA A 54 14.07 1.59 -17.13
N GLY A 55 15.15 2.11 -17.73
CA GLY A 55 15.69 1.60 -18.98
C GLY A 55 14.69 1.74 -20.13
N CYS A 56 14.33 0.64 -20.78
CA CYS A 56 13.33 0.60 -21.85
C CYS A 56 11.88 0.52 -21.32
N MET A 57 11.69 0.41 -20.01
CA MET A 57 10.39 0.33 -19.38
C MET A 57 9.91 1.69 -18.87
N SER A 58 8.60 1.85 -18.75
CA SER A 58 7.95 2.98 -18.12
C SER A 58 7.06 2.43 -17.01
N VAL A 59 7.18 2.95 -15.79
CA VAL A 59 6.42 2.49 -14.63
C VAL A 59 5.51 3.62 -14.18
N GLU A 60 4.21 3.39 -14.23
CA GLU A 60 3.16 4.28 -13.78
C GLU A 60 2.65 3.83 -12.42
N PHE A 61 2.52 4.76 -11.46
CA PHE A 61 1.97 4.49 -10.14
C PHE A 61 0.47 4.83 -10.13
N ILE A 62 -0.37 3.84 -9.80
CA ILE A 62 -1.83 3.95 -9.83
C ILE A 62 -2.36 3.86 -8.41
N ARG A 63 -3.33 4.71 -8.08
CA ARG A 63 -3.92 4.71 -6.74
C ARG A 63 -4.75 3.47 -6.48
N VAL A 64 -4.47 2.80 -5.37
CA VAL A 64 -5.31 1.75 -4.78
C VAL A 64 -5.67 2.09 -3.34
N ASN A 65 -6.65 1.40 -2.79
CA ASN A 65 -6.96 1.45 -1.37
C ASN A 65 -6.42 0.19 -0.69
N HIS A 66 -5.62 0.39 0.31
CA HIS A 66 -5.16 -0.60 1.28
C HIS A 66 -4.69 0.12 2.54
N SER A 67 -4.13 -0.60 3.50
CA SER A 67 -3.47 0.00 4.68
C SER A 67 -2.29 0.91 4.32
N ILE A 68 -1.67 0.67 3.16
CA ILE A 68 -0.66 1.51 2.52
C ILE A 68 -0.98 1.50 1.01
N PRO A 69 -1.34 2.67 0.42
CA PRO A 69 -1.78 2.70 -0.98
C PRO A 69 -0.59 2.68 -1.92
N ASP A 70 -0.44 1.66 -2.80
CA ASP A 70 0.38 1.76 -4.01
C ASP A 70 0.24 0.55 -4.93
N ALA A 71 -0.31 0.76 -6.14
CA ALA A 71 -0.21 -0.16 -7.25
C ALA A 71 0.65 0.44 -8.36
N CYS A 72 1.13 -0.39 -9.27
CA CYS A 72 1.82 0.09 -10.46
C CYS A 72 1.42 -0.64 -11.74
N ALA A 73 1.47 0.07 -12.87
CA ALA A 73 1.46 -0.49 -14.22
C ALA A 73 2.85 -0.33 -14.83
N VAL A 74 3.42 -1.42 -15.34
CA VAL A 74 4.71 -1.43 -16.00
C VAL A 74 4.51 -1.58 -17.50
N HIS A 75 4.83 -0.53 -18.25
CA HIS A 75 4.80 -0.53 -19.71
C HIS A 75 6.17 -1.01 -20.22
N THR A 76 6.18 -2.14 -20.90
CA THR A 76 7.36 -2.75 -21.51
C THR A 76 7.24 -2.72 -23.02
N PRO A 77 8.34 -2.93 -23.78
CA PRO A 77 8.26 -3.11 -25.23
C PRO A 77 7.39 -4.29 -25.68
N ALA A 78 7.18 -5.29 -24.80
CA ALA A 78 6.35 -6.47 -25.08
C ALA A 78 4.87 -6.26 -24.74
N GLY A 79 4.52 -5.25 -23.92
CA GLY A 79 3.15 -4.97 -23.50
C GLY A 79 3.08 -4.42 -22.08
N ILE A 80 1.87 -4.28 -21.56
CA ILE A 80 1.58 -3.72 -20.24
C ILE A 80 1.47 -4.86 -19.23
N ILE A 81 2.22 -4.74 -18.12
CA ILE A 81 2.11 -5.60 -16.95
C ILE A 81 1.50 -4.77 -15.83
N VAL A 82 0.42 -5.24 -15.22
CA VAL A 82 -0.23 -4.58 -14.10
C VAL A 82 0.02 -5.38 -12.82
N GLN A 83 0.67 -4.75 -11.85
CA GLN A 83 0.85 -5.24 -10.48
C GLN A 83 -0.03 -4.43 -9.56
N THR A 84 -1.04 -5.05 -8.94
CA THR A 84 -1.97 -4.32 -8.07
C THR A 84 -1.38 -3.99 -6.69
N GLY A 85 -0.33 -4.71 -6.26
CA GLY A 85 -0.04 -4.78 -4.84
C GLY A 85 -1.25 -5.31 -4.07
N ASP A 86 -1.24 -5.16 -2.77
CA ASP A 86 -2.42 -5.43 -1.96
C ASP A 86 -3.45 -4.32 -2.17
N PHE A 87 -4.69 -4.69 -2.45
CA PHE A 87 -5.73 -3.70 -2.71
C PHE A 87 -7.08 -4.10 -2.14
N LYS A 88 -7.91 -3.11 -2.00
CA LYS A 88 -9.31 -3.23 -1.62
C LYS A 88 -10.12 -2.23 -2.44
N VAL A 89 -11.27 -2.65 -2.93
CA VAL A 89 -12.21 -1.72 -3.55
C VAL A 89 -13.06 -1.11 -2.44
N ASP A 90 -12.68 0.07 -1.98
CA ASP A 90 -13.39 0.83 -0.95
C ASP A 90 -13.78 2.20 -1.49
N TYR A 91 -15.08 2.46 -1.62
CA TYR A 91 -15.62 3.73 -2.10
C TYR A 91 -15.75 4.79 -1.00
N THR A 92 -15.51 4.42 0.25
CA THR A 92 -15.56 5.30 1.41
C THR A 92 -14.30 5.14 2.28
N PRO A 93 -13.09 5.30 1.69
CA PRO A 93 -11.85 5.16 2.44
C PRO A 93 -11.79 6.20 3.56
N ILE A 94 -11.07 5.89 4.62
CA ILE A 94 -10.89 6.80 5.76
C ILE A 94 -10.00 7.96 5.37
N GLU A 95 -8.95 7.66 4.61
CA GLU A 95 -7.93 8.59 4.21
C GLU A 95 -7.50 8.32 2.76
N GLY A 96 -6.98 9.35 2.10
CA GLY A 96 -6.58 9.27 0.70
C GLY A 96 -7.78 9.37 -0.26
N GLY A 97 -7.59 8.95 -1.49
CA GLY A 97 -8.64 8.93 -2.52
C GLY A 97 -9.16 7.52 -2.78
N VAL A 98 -10.26 7.41 -3.48
CA VAL A 98 -10.80 6.14 -3.97
C VAL A 98 -9.82 5.50 -4.96
N ILE A 99 -9.78 4.18 -5.01
CA ILE A 99 -9.03 3.41 -6.02
C ILE A 99 -9.36 3.92 -7.43
N ASP A 100 -8.34 4.09 -8.26
CA ASP A 100 -8.52 4.59 -9.64
C ASP A 100 -8.93 3.46 -10.60
N LEU A 101 -10.16 3.00 -10.45
CA LEU A 101 -10.75 2.01 -11.36
C LEU A 101 -10.85 2.53 -12.80
N GLY A 102 -10.94 3.86 -12.98
CA GLY A 102 -10.94 4.47 -14.30
C GLY A 102 -9.66 4.18 -15.05
N ARG A 103 -8.50 4.39 -14.41
CA ARG A 103 -7.21 4.11 -15.02
C ARG A 103 -6.99 2.63 -15.30
N PHE A 104 -7.40 1.75 -14.38
CA PHE A 104 -7.38 0.30 -14.65
C PHE A 104 -8.24 -0.08 -15.85
N GLY A 105 -9.42 0.53 -16.01
CA GLY A 105 -10.28 0.33 -17.18
C GLY A 105 -9.66 0.81 -18.49
N GLU A 106 -8.92 1.92 -18.46
CA GLU A 106 -8.18 2.42 -19.63
C GLU A 106 -7.07 1.46 -20.04
N LEU A 107 -6.25 0.99 -19.09
CA LEU A 107 -5.21 -0.02 -19.32
C LEU A 107 -5.78 -1.32 -19.89
N GLY A 108 -6.95 -1.73 -19.41
CA GLY A 108 -7.68 -2.87 -19.95
C GLY A 108 -8.06 -2.69 -21.42
N LYS A 109 -8.44 -1.47 -21.85
CA LYS A 109 -8.71 -1.15 -23.25
C LYS A 109 -7.45 -1.07 -24.11
N GLU A 110 -6.33 -0.60 -23.55
CA GLU A 110 -5.03 -0.57 -24.22
C GLU A 110 -4.49 -2.00 -24.46
N GLY A 111 -4.87 -2.97 -23.62
CA GLY A 111 -4.46 -4.36 -23.67
C GLY A 111 -3.37 -4.67 -22.66
N VAL A 112 -3.73 -5.47 -21.64
CA VAL A 112 -2.82 -5.93 -20.59
C VAL A 112 -2.23 -7.27 -20.94
N LEU A 113 -0.90 -7.36 -21.01
CA LEU A 113 -0.17 -8.59 -21.29
C LEU A 113 -0.21 -9.56 -20.09
N ALA A 114 -0.03 -9.03 -18.90
CA ALA A 114 -0.08 -9.79 -17.65
C ALA A 114 -0.69 -8.96 -16.52
N LEU A 115 -1.58 -9.60 -15.75
CA LEU A 115 -2.16 -9.04 -14.53
C LEU A 115 -1.67 -9.87 -13.34
N LEU A 116 -1.03 -9.22 -12.37
CA LEU A 116 -0.54 -9.79 -11.11
C LEU A 116 -1.38 -9.21 -9.96
N PRO A 117 -2.59 -9.76 -9.72
CA PRO A 117 -3.48 -9.21 -8.72
C PRO A 117 -3.20 -9.80 -7.35
N ASP A 118 -3.52 -9.03 -6.29
CA ASP A 118 -3.74 -9.60 -4.97
C ASP A 118 -4.88 -10.62 -5.02
N SER A 119 -4.61 -11.79 -4.48
CA SER A 119 -5.55 -12.91 -4.44
C SER A 119 -5.70 -13.52 -3.05
N THR A 120 -5.32 -12.78 -2.00
CA THR A 120 -5.28 -13.25 -0.61
C THR A 120 -6.59 -13.87 -0.16
N ASN A 121 -7.73 -13.27 -0.51
CA ASN A 121 -9.06 -13.74 -0.13
C ASN A 121 -9.87 -14.36 -1.30
N VAL A 122 -9.21 -14.82 -2.34
CA VAL A 122 -9.88 -15.31 -3.57
C VAL A 122 -10.85 -16.48 -3.32
N GLU A 123 -10.57 -17.31 -2.32
CA GLU A 123 -11.41 -18.45 -1.95
C GLU A 123 -12.52 -18.10 -0.94
N MET A 124 -12.51 -16.89 -0.38
CA MET A 124 -13.50 -16.46 0.61
C MET A 124 -14.70 -15.80 -0.06
N PRO A 125 -15.90 -16.35 0.03
CA PRO A 125 -17.09 -15.73 -0.54
C PRO A 125 -17.45 -14.45 0.22
N GLY A 126 -17.98 -13.46 -0.51
CA GLY A 126 -18.45 -12.20 0.05
C GLY A 126 -17.54 -11.00 -0.29
N SER A 127 -17.61 -9.97 0.54
CA SER A 127 -16.85 -8.72 0.37
C SER A 127 -16.30 -8.24 1.71
N THR A 128 -15.17 -7.54 1.66
CA THR A 128 -14.59 -6.89 2.84
C THR A 128 -15.28 -5.55 3.08
N PRO A 129 -15.82 -5.28 4.28
CA PRO A 129 -16.44 -3.99 4.62
C PRO A 129 -15.44 -2.83 4.54
N SER A 130 -15.94 -1.59 4.38
CA SER A 130 -15.10 -0.40 4.47
C SER A 130 -14.42 -0.27 5.83
N GLU A 131 -13.21 0.26 5.88
CA GLU A 131 -12.52 0.59 7.15
C GLU A 131 -13.31 1.61 8.00
N ARG A 132 -14.19 2.40 7.40
CA ARG A 132 -15.09 3.31 8.13
C ARG A 132 -15.98 2.57 9.13
N THR A 133 -16.48 1.39 8.77
CA THR A 133 -17.31 0.56 9.66
C THR A 133 -16.54 0.04 10.87
N VAL A 134 -15.24 -0.15 10.73
CA VAL A 134 -14.34 -0.52 11.85
C VAL A 134 -14.24 0.63 12.84
N GLY A 135 -14.11 1.88 12.36
CA GLY A 135 -14.11 3.07 13.21
C GLY A 135 -15.37 3.22 14.03
N GLU A 136 -16.55 3.01 13.42
CA GLU A 136 -17.84 3.03 14.14
C GLU A 136 -17.89 1.97 15.24
N SER A 137 -17.28 0.81 15.01
CA SER A 137 -17.20 -0.25 16.02
C SER A 137 -16.26 0.15 17.17
N PHE A 138 -15.15 0.82 16.91
CA PHE A 138 -14.27 1.36 17.94
C PHE A 138 -15.01 2.34 18.84
N ASN A 139 -15.74 3.30 18.27
CA ASN A 139 -16.53 4.26 19.04
C ASN A 139 -17.44 3.55 20.07
N LYS A 140 -18.18 2.55 19.63
CA LYS A 140 -19.06 1.76 20.51
C LYS A 140 -18.26 1.03 21.61
N LEU A 141 -17.15 0.40 21.26
CA LEU A 141 -16.33 -0.36 22.21
C LEU A 141 -15.70 0.55 23.26
N PHE A 142 -15.20 1.73 22.86
CA PHE A 142 -14.65 2.70 23.81
C PHE A 142 -15.72 3.23 24.76
N GLN A 143 -16.91 3.57 24.27
CA GLN A 143 -18.04 3.99 25.11
C GLN A 143 -18.47 2.89 26.10
N MET A 144 -18.51 1.62 25.67
CA MET A 144 -18.86 0.50 26.56
C MET A 144 -17.77 0.20 27.60
N ALA A 145 -16.53 0.52 27.31
CA ALA A 145 -15.42 0.30 28.25
C ALA A 145 -15.45 1.31 29.42
N GLY A 146 -15.89 2.56 29.20
CA GLY A 146 -15.84 3.62 30.20
C GLY A 146 -14.42 3.80 30.73
N ASP A 147 -14.25 3.80 32.04
CA ASP A 147 -12.94 3.97 32.70
C ASP A 147 -12.07 2.70 32.72
N ARG A 148 -12.48 1.62 32.08
CA ARG A 148 -11.73 0.38 32.05
C ARG A 148 -10.56 0.47 31.07
N ARG A 149 -9.45 -0.20 31.38
CA ARG A 149 -8.32 -0.35 30.47
C ARG A 149 -8.73 -1.17 29.25
N ILE A 150 -8.43 -0.65 28.05
CA ILE A 150 -8.64 -1.34 26.78
C ILE A 150 -7.28 -1.84 26.27
N ILE A 151 -7.23 -3.07 25.80
CA ILE A 151 -6.08 -3.68 25.12
C ILE A 151 -6.52 -4.03 23.71
N ILE A 152 -5.84 -3.46 22.71
CA ILE A 152 -6.16 -3.67 21.29
C ILE A 152 -4.97 -4.35 20.62
N ALA A 153 -5.21 -5.48 19.96
CA ALA A 153 -4.24 -6.15 19.10
C ALA A 153 -4.58 -5.86 17.65
N THR A 154 -3.60 -5.41 16.89
CA THR A 154 -3.73 -5.13 15.45
C THR A 154 -2.40 -5.31 14.74
N PHE A 155 -2.41 -5.42 13.40
CA PHE A 155 -1.19 -5.40 12.62
C PHE A 155 -0.55 -4.01 12.68
N ALA A 156 0.74 -3.95 12.99
CA ALA A 156 1.49 -2.69 13.07
C ALA A 156 1.58 -1.96 11.72
N SER A 157 1.42 -2.67 10.61
CA SER A 157 1.40 -2.11 9.25
C SER A 157 0.08 -1.42 8.91
N ASN A 158 -1.00 -1.64 9.67
CA ASN A 158 -2.28 -0.97 9.44
C ASN A 158 -2.32 0.40 10.14
N ILE A 159 -1.61 1.35 9.56
CA ILE A 159 -1.45 2.71 10.10
C ILE A 159 -2.80 3.43 10.26
N HIS A 160 -3.70 3.28 9.28
CA HIS A 160 -5.03 3.90 9.34
C HIS A 160 -5.84 3.39 10.54
N ARG A 161 -5.76 2.09 10.85
CA ARG A 161 -6.45 1.51 12.01
C ARG A 161 -5.85 2.01 13.32
N ILE A 162 -4.52 2.12 13.40
CA ILE A 162 -3.85 2.70 14.57
C ILE A 162 -4.28 4.15 14.78
N GLN A 163 -4.35 4.95 13.71
CA GLN A 163 -4.82 6.33 13.79
C GLN A 163 -6.26 6.40 14.29
N GLN A 164 -7.18 5.58 13.76
CA GLN A 164 -8.56 5.51 14.26
C GLN A 164 -8.63 5.17 15.75
N ILE A 165 -7.82 4.21 16.22
CA ILE A 165 -7.76 3.83 17.63
C ILE A 165 -7.37 5.03 18.48
N ILE A 166 -6.35 5.81 18.06
CA ILE A 166 -5.90 7.01 18.76
C ILE A 166 -7.01 8.06 18.79
N ASP A 167 -7.66 8.30 17.64
CA ASP A 167 -8.71 9.32 17.50
C ASP A 167 -9.94 9.03 18.39
N TYR A 168 -10.29 7.75 18.55
CA TYR A 168 -11.40 7.34 19.42
C TYR A 168 -11.01 7.19 20.91
N ALA A 169 -9.71 7.15 21.22
CA ALA A 169 -9.22 7.08 22.59
C ALA A 169 -9.05 8.47 23.25
N ALA A 170 -9.04 9.54 22.45
CA ALA A 170 -8.91 10.93 22.90
C ALA A 170 -10.25 11.51 23.34
#